data_b5579cdec12fd13d05a82a6626bd1f07
#
_entry.id   b5579cdec12fd13d05a82a6626bd1f07
#
_cell.length_a   1.000
_cell.length_b   1.000
_cell.length_c   1.000
_cell.angle_alpha   90.00
_cell.angle_beta   90.00
_cell.angle_gamma   90.00
#
_symmetry.space_group_name_H-M   'P 1'
#
loop_
_entity.id
_entity.type
_entity.pdbx_description
1 polymer ?
#
loop_
_entity_poly.entity_id
_entity_poly.type
_entity_poly.pdbx_seq_one_letter_code
_entity_poly.pdbx_strand_id
1 'polypeptide(L)'
;KQLDADLSVVVLEKGSEVGAHILSGAVLDPCGLDALMPDWKEKGAPVNVPVREDKFYVLGESGKLGIPHWPMPPFMSNHGNYIVSMGNVCRWMAEQAEALGVEIFPGMSCSELVYEGDRIKGVVAGEFGREADGTPGPGYEPGMELHGKYVFLSEGVRGSLAKEVIAKYDLSAGKCPQKFGLGMKEIWEIDPAKH
;
A
#
# COMPACT_ATOMS: atom_id res chain seq x y z
N LYS A 1 -19.97 -14.14 -0.13
CA LYS A 1 -20.85 -14.49 1.01
C LYS A 1 -20.74 -13.34 2.00
N GLN A 2 -21.73 -12.46 2.03
CA GLN A 2 -21.85 -11.48 3.11
C GLN A 2 -22.01 -12.29 4.41
N LEU A 3 -21.02 -12.13 5.29
CA LEU A 3 -21.17 -12.55 6.67
C LEU A 3 -22.10 -11.53 7.32
N ASP A 4 -23.26 -12.00 7.76
CA ASP A 4 -24.24 -11.23 8.56
C ASP A 4 -23.68 -11.13 9.99
N ALA A 5 -22.59 -10.39 10.12
CA ALA A 5 -21.89 -10.17 11.39
C ALA A 5 -21.75 -8.67 11.59
N ASP A 6 -22.14 -8.19 12.74
CA ASP A 6 -21.88 -6.83 13.21
C ASP A 6 -20.37 -6.68 13.45
N LEU A 7 -19.64 -6.36 12.34
CA LEU A 7 -18.20 -6.19 12.34
C LEU A 7 -17.88 -4.70 12.22
N SER A 8 -17.29 -4.13 13.26
CA SER A 8 -16.62 -2.84 13.17
C SER A 8 -15.21 -3.04 12.61
N VAL A 9 -14.87 -2.30 11.57
CA VAL A 9 -13.56 -2.31 10.94
C VAL A 9 -13.01 -0.89 10.94
N VAL A 10 -11.83 -0.72 11.52
CA VAL A 10 -11.12 0.56 11.60
C VAL A 10 -9.82 0.43 10.85
N VAL A 11 -9.53 1.41 9.99
CA VAL A 11 -8.27 1.53 9.25
C VAL A 11 -7.57 2.81 9.69
N LEU A 12 -6.32 2.68 10.15
CA LEU A 12 -5.47 3.80 10.52
C LEU A 12 -4.45 4.03 9.40
N GLU A 13 -4.41 5.22 8.86
CA GLU A 13 -3.48 5.63 7.81
C GLU A 13 -2.54 6.70 8.34
N LYS A 14 -1.23 6.44 8.30
CA LYS A 14 -0.20 7.38 8.73
C LYS A 14 -0.15 8.64 7.85
N GLY A 15 -0.39 8.49 6.56
CA GLY A 15 -0.41 9.62 5.61
C GLY A 15 -1.54 10.58 5.89
N SER A 16 -1.35 11.84 5.50
CA SER A 16 -2.37 12.89 5.64
C SER A 16 -3.66 12.59 4.86
N GLU A 17 -3.57 11.72 3.86
CA GLU A 17 -4.68 11.18 3.08
C GLU A 17 -4.34 9.76 2.60
N VAL A 18 -5.35 8.99 2.26
CA VAL A 18 -5.16 7.65 1.67
C VAL A 18 -4.38 7.75 0.37
N GLY A 19 -3.32 6.96 0.26
CA GLY A 19 -2.47 6.93 -0.93
C GLY A 19 -1.39 8.01 -1.00
N ALA A 20 -1.24 8.87 0.02
CA ALA A 20 -0.23 9.95 0.03
C ALA A 20 1.21 9.42 -0.05
N HIS A 21 1.49 8.29 0.59
CA HIS A 21 2.83 7.71 0.67
C HIS A 21 3.09 6.60 -0.36
N ILE A 22 2.15 6.34 -1.26
CA ILE A 22 2.34 5.31 -2.27
C ILE A 22 3.17 5.82 -3.45
N LEU A 23 4.04 4.95 -3.97
CA LEU A 23 4.71 5.21 -5.25
C LEU A 23 3.66 5.09 -6.36
N SER A 24 3.11 6.23 -6.77
CA SER A 24 2.09 6.31 -7.81
C SER A 24 2.69 6.12 -9.20
N GLY A 25 1.90 5.66 -10.15
CA GLY A 25 2.35 5.31 -11.50
C GLY A 25 2.83 3.86 -11.54
N ALA A 26 1.92 2.99 -11.91
CA ALA A 26 2.14 1.56 -11.96
C ALA A 26 1.39 0.93 -13.13
N VAL A 27 1.77 -0.28 -13.47
CA VAL A 27 0.95 -1.17 -14.30
C VAL A 27 0.21 -2.09 -13.36
N LEU A 28 -1.11 -2.08 -13.43
CA LEU A 28 -2.02 -2.86 -12.61
C LEU A 28 -2.55 -4.05 -13.41
N ASP A 29 -2.37 -5.25 -12.88
CA ASP A 29 -3.12 -6.43 -13.29
C ASP A 29 -4.50 -6.39 -12.60
N PRO A 30 -5.62 -6.36 -13.36
CA PRO A 30 -6.94 -6.19 -12.79
C PRO A 30 -7.48 -7.45 -12.09
N CYS A 31 -6.78 -8.59 -12.13
CA CYS A 31 -7.30 -9.87 -11.63
C CYS A 31 -7.76 -9.79 -10.15
N GLY A 32 -7.08 -8.99 -9.32
CA GLY A 32 -7.50 -8.76 -7.94
C GLY A 32 -8.79 -7.96 -7.83
N LEU A 33 -8.97 -6.94 -8.67
CA LEU A 33 -10.22 -6.17 -8.73
C LEU A 33 -11.36 -7.01 -9.31
N ASP A 34 -11.12 -7.78 -10.36
CA ASP A 34 -12.11 -8.66 -10.97
C ASP A 34 -12.64 -9.70 -9.96
N ALA A 35 -11.76 -10.22 -9.11
CA ALA A 35 -12.13 -11.19 -8.07
C ALA A 35 -12.87 -10.55 -6.89
N LEU A 36 -12.43 -9.36 -6.44
CA LEU A 36 -12.98 -8.67 -5.28
C LEU A 36 -14.27 -7.92 -5.60
N MET A 37 -14.31 -7.25 -6.74
CA MET A 37 -15.36 -6.31 -7.15
C MET A 37 -15.54 -6.37 -8.67
N PRO A 38 -16.23 -7.40 -9.21
CA PRO A 38 -16.37 -7.60 -10.65
C PRO A 38 -16.97 -6.40 -11.40
N ASP A 39 -17.72 -5.56 -10.71
CA ASP A 39 -18.39 -4.34 -11.20
C ASP A 39 -17.54 -3.06 -11.00
N TRP A 40 -16.23 -3.18 -10.82
CA TRP A 40 -15.34 -2.04 -10.56
C TRP A 40 -15.36 -0.99 -11.68
N LYS A 41 -15.60 -1.41 -12.95
CA LYS A 41 -15.69 -0.49 -14.09
C LYS A 41 -16.94 0.39 -13.99
N GLU A 42 -18.08 -0.23 -13.70
CA GLU A 42 -19.37 0.45 -13.53
C GLU A 42 -19.36 1.37 -12.31
N LYS A 43 -18.61 1.01 -11.29
CA LYS A 43 -18.38 1.82 -10.08
C LYS A 43 -17.35 2.94 -10.27
N GLY A 44 -16.84 3.11 -11.48
CA GLY A 44 -15.97 4.24 -11.82
C GLY A 44 -14.55 4.14 -11.25
N ALA A 45 -14.01 2.93 -11.09
CA ALA A 45 -12.60 2.77 -10.71
C ALA A 45 -11.68 3.55 -11.66
N PRO A 46 -10.66 4.27 -11.17
CA PRO A 46 -9.75 5.07 -11.98
C PRO A 46 -8.71 4.21 -12.72
N VAL A 47 -9.18 3.18 -13.42
CA VAL A 47 -8.41 2.17 -14.16
C VAL A 47 -8.82 2.24 -15.64
N ASN A 48 -8.47 3.37 -16.29
CA ASN A 48 -9.02 3.75 -17.57
C ASN A 48 -8.03 3.66 -18.74
N VAL A 49 -6.75 3.41 -18.48
CA VAL A 49 -5.71 3.42 -19.51
C VAL A 49 -5.16 2.01 -19.71
N PRO A 50 -5.71 1.24 -20.67
CA PRO A 50 -5.19 -0.10 -20.96
C PRO A 50 -3.78 -0.01 -21.55
N VAL A 51 -2.93 -0.98 -21.22
CA VAL A 51 -1.63 -1.13 -21.87
C VAL A 51 -1.86 -1.49 -23.34
N ARG A 52 -1.41 -0.61 -24.24
CA ARG A 52 -1.53 -0.81 -25.70
C ARG A 52 -0.27 -1.39 -26.32
N GLU A 53 0.88 -0.99 -25.79
CA GLU A 53 2.19 -1.45 -26.24
C GLU A 53 3.06 -1.79 -25.05
N ASP A 54 3.80 -2.87 -25.16
CA ASP A 54 4.77 -3.33 -24.19
C ASP A 54 6.07 -3.64 -24.93
N LYS A 55 7.17 -2.95 -24.55
CA LYS A 55 8.44 -3.04 -25.26
C LYS A 55 9.57 -3.23 -24.26
N PHE A 56 10.41 -4.21 -24.53
CA PHE A 56 11.61 -4.46 -23.76
C PHE A 56 12.86 -4.01 -24.53
N TYR A 57 13.67 -3.18 -23.88
CA TYR A 57 14.91 -2.69 -24.45
C TYR A 57 16.10 -2.98 -23.54
N VAL A 58 17.20 -3.40 -24.16
CA VAL A 58 18.52 -3.35 -23.52
C VAL A 58 19.18 -2.05 -23.98
N LEU A 59 19.56 -1.21 -23.02
CA LEU A 59 20.16 0.08 -23.24
C LEU A 59 21.68 -0.03 -23.19
N GLY A 60 22.38 0.59 -24.14
CA GLY A 60 23.82 0.78 -24.15
C GLY A 60 24.17 2.26 -24.16
N GLU A 61 25.47 2.61 -24.13
CA GLU A 61 25.94 4.00 -24.09
C GLU A 61 25.49 4.84 -25.30
N SER A 62 25.35 4.24 -26.47
CA SER A 62 25.05 4.93 -27.73
C SER A 62 23.76 4.46 -28.41
N GLY A 63 22.97 3.58 -27.79
CA GLY A 63 21.79 3.07 -28.46
C GLY A 63 20.97 2.08 -27.61
N LYS A 64 19.96 1.49 -28.25
CA LYS A 64 19.09 0.50 -27.65
C LYS A 64 18.91 -0.71 -28.56
N LEU A 65 18.81 -1.90 -27.97
CA LEU A 65 18.40 -3.14 -28.62
C LEU A 65 17.01 -3.53 -28.12
N GLY A 66 16.04 -3.60 -29.05
CA GLY A 66 14.70 -4.12 -28.73
C GLY A 66 14.72 -5.65 -28.71
N ILE A 67 14.18 -6.25 -27.66
CA ILE A 67 13.99 -7.69 -27.56
C ILE A 67 12.52 -8.00 -27.71
N PRO A 68 12.10 -8.90 -28.62
CA PRO A 68 10.69 -9.28 -28.74
C PRO A 68 10.23 -10.07 -27.51
N HIS A 69 8.95 -9.97 -27.18
CA HIS A 69 8.39 -10.58 -25.97
C HIS A 69 8.21 -12.11 -26.06
N TRP A 70 8.13 -12.68 -27.26
CA TRP A 70 7.83 -14.10 -27.43
C TRP A 70 8.78 -15.09 -26.71
N PRO A 71 10.09 -14.79 -26.52
CA PRO A 71 10.96 -15.69 -25.74
C PRO A 71 10.94 -15.37 -24.23
N MET A 72 10.19 -14.35 -23.80
CA MET A 72 10.18 -13.93 -22.40
C MET A 72 9.15 -14.70 -21.58
N PRO A 73 9.38 -14.83 -20.25
CA PRO A 73 8.40 -15.45 -19.36
C PRO A 73 7.05 -14.69 -19.40
N PRO A 74 5.91 -15.38 -19.30
CA PRO A 74 4.58 -14.76 -19.37
C PRO A 74 4.36 -13.63 -18.35
N PHE A 75 4.97 -13.70 -17.17
CA PHE A 75 4.87 -12.65 -16.13
C PHE A 75 5.52 -11.33 -16.52
N MET A 76 6.29 -11.27 -17.60
CA MET A 76 6.85 -10.03 -18.15
C MET A 76 5.92 -9.36 -19.17
N SER A 77 4.81 -10.00 -19.52
CA SER A 77 3.82 -9.43 -20.43
C SER A 77 2.80 -8.60 -19.66
N ASN A 78 2.52 -7.39 -20.15
CA ASN A 78 1.52 -6.49 -19.58
C ASN A 78 0.23 -6.43 -20.41
N HIS A 79 0.00 -7.37 -21.30
CA HIS A 79 -1.24 -7.45 -22.07
C HIS A 79 -2.44 -7.69 -21.15
N GLY A 80 -3.47 -6.85 -21.28
CA GLY A 80 -4.66 -6.89 -20.41
C GLY A 80 -4.55 -6.07 -19.13
N ASN A 81 -3.36 -5.55 -18.82
CA ASN A 81 -3.10 -4.69 -17.68
C ASN A 81 -3.41 -3.22 -17.98
N TYR A 82 -3.42 -2.39 -16.95
CA TYR A 82 -3.74 -0.98 -17.02
C TYR A 82 -2.63 -0.11 -16.42
N ILE A 83 -2.37 1.03 -17.05
CA ILE A 83 -1.51 2.07 -16.49
C ILE A 83 -2.35 2.91 -15.53
N VAL A 84 -1.93 3.01 -14.28
CA VAL A 84 -2.72 3.64 -13.23
C VAL A 84 -1.89 4.56 -12.34
N SER A 85 -2.56 5.51 -11.69
CA SER A 85 -2.07 6.14 -10.47
C SER A 85 -2.56 5.32 -9.29
N MET A 86 -1.66 4.61 -8.62
CA MET A 86 -2.02 3.80 -7.46
C MET A 86 -2.61 4.64 -6.31
N GLY A 87 -2.18 5.89 -6.14
CA GLY A 87 -2.80 6.80 -5.18
C GLY A 87 -4.28 7.03 -5.46
N ASN A 88 -4.65 7.21 -6.75
CA ASN A 88 -6.07 7.36 -7.14
C ASN A 88 -6.86 6.06 -6.91
N VAL A 89 -6.27 4.91 -7.24
CA VAL A 89 -6.90 3.61 -7.00
C VAL A 89 -7.14 3.40 -5.52
N CYS A 90 -6.15 3.70 -4.66
CA CYS A 90 -6.28 3.57 -3.21
C CYS A 90 -7.38 4.48 -2.65
N ARG A 91 -7.46 5.75 -3.09
CA ARG A 91 -8.53 6.66 -2.67
C ARG A 91 -9.91 6.15 -3.06
N TRP A 92 -10.06 5.72 -4.31
CA TRP A 92 -11.32 5.13 -4.76
C TRP A 92 -11.68 3.86 -3.96
N MET A 93 -10.71 2.99 -3.66
CA MET A 93 -10.95 1.80 -2.83
C MET A 93 -11.35 2.18 -1.40
N ALA A 94 -10.79 3.24 -0.85
CA ALA A 94 -11.16 3.75 0.46
C ALA A 94 -12.63 4.20 0.47
N GLU A 95 -13.08 4.94 -0.54
CA GLU A 95 -14.49 5.33 -0.70
C GLU A 95 -15.42 4.11 -0.75
N GLN A 96 -15.01 3.04 -1.46
CA GLN A 96 -15.80 1.81 -1.51
C GLN A 96 -15.84 1.11 -0.14
N ALA A 97 -14.74 1.13 0.61
CA ALA A 97 -14.68 0.56 1.96
C ALA A 97 -15.56 1.34 2.95
N GLU A 98 -15.50 2.68 2.91
CA GLU A 98 -16.35 3.55 3.73
C GLU A 98 -17.84 3.36 3.41
N ALA A 99 -18.19 3.17 2.14
CA ALA A 99 -19.56 2.83 1.75
C ALA A 99 -20.05 1.48 2.31
N LEU A 100 -19.13 0.59 2.71
CA LEU A 100 -19.42 -0.66 3.41
C LEU A 100 -19.39 -0.54 4.94
N GLY A 101 -19.19 0.68 5.47
CA GLY A 101 -19.16 0.94 6.91
C GLY A 101 -17.79 0.80 7.56
N VAL A 102 -16.70 0.78 6.78
CA VAL A 102 -15.33 0.85 7.32
C VAL A 102 -15.02 2.28 7.74
N GLU A 103 -14.47 2.46 8.93
CA GLU A 103 -14.00 3.75 9.40
C GLU A 103 -12.52 3.93 9.07
N ILE A 104 -12.17 4.97 8.30
CA ILE A 104 -10.80 5.24 7.87
C ILE A 104 -10.33 6.56 8.48
N PHE A 105 -9.20 6.53 9.18
CA PHE A 105 -8.61 7.68 9.86
C PHE A 105 -7.25 8.05 9.25
N PRO A 106 -7.21 8.97 8.28
CA PRO A 106 -5.97 9.52 7.75
C PRO A 106 -5.26 10.41 8.79
N GLY A 107 -3.94 10.53 8.68
CA GLY A 107 -3.11 11.31 9.59
C GLY A 107 -2.87 10.64 10.94
N MET A 108 -3.38 9.43 11.14
CA MET A 108 -3.27 8.72 12.42
C MET A 108 -2.23 7.61 12.35
N SER A 109 -1.07 7.85 12.97
CA SER A 109 0.01 6.85 13.09
C SER A 109 -0.20 5.96 14.31
N CYS A 110 0.30 4.72 14.22
CA CYS A 110 0.40 3.81 15.36
C CYS A 110 1.82 3.85 15.92
N SER A 111 1.95 4.09 17.23
CA SER A 111 3.24 4.19 17.92
C SER A 111 3.65 2.87 18.59
N GLU A 112 2.71 2.13 19.15
CA GLU A 112 2.96 0.95 19.96
C GLU A 112 1.94 -0.14 19.73
N LEU A 113 2.32 -1.39 20.06
CA LEU A 113 1.42 -2.54 20.14
C LEU A 113 0.94 -2.75 21.56
N VAL A 114 -0.35 -2.93 21.74
CA VAL A 114 -0.96 -3.29 23.04
C VAL A 114 -1.00 -4.80 23.18
N TYR A 115 -0.43 -5.32 24.26
CA TYR A 115 -0.35 -6.74 24.53
C TYR A 115 -1.20 -7.15 25.73
N GLU A 116 -1.77 -8.34 25.66
CA GLU A 116 -2.37 -9.05 26.79
C GLU A 116 -1.67 -10.41 26.91
N GLY A 117 -0.71 -10.52 27.81
CA GLY A 117 0.25 -11.62 27.83
C GLY A 117 1.08 -11.65 26.55
N ASP A 118 1.05 -12.76 25.81
CA ASP A 118 1.73 -12.89 24.52
C ASP A 118 0.84 -12.59 23.32
N ARG A 119 -0.38 -12.14 23.54
CA ARG A 119 -1.31 -11.84 22.47
C ARG A 119 -1.35 -10.33 22.18
N ILE A 120 -1.31 -9.95 20.90
CA ILE A 120 -1.59 -8.59 20.46
C ILE A 120 -3.09 -8.34 20.61
N LYS A 121 -3.46 -7.33 21.41
CA LYS A 121 -4.83 -6.93 21.71
C LYS A 121 -5.27 -5.69 20.93
N GLY A 122 -4.31 -4.86 20.53
CA GLY A 122 -4.59 -3.60 19.87
C GLY A 122 -3.34 -2.81 19.53
N VAL A 123 -3.54 -1.53 19.27
CA VAL A 123 -2.47 -0.56 18.97
C VAL A 123 -2.71 0.73 19.74
N VAL A 124 -1.65 1.48 20.00
CA VAL A 124 -1.72 2.89 20.42
C VAL A 124 -1.65 3.75 19.17
N ALA A 125 -2.65 4.58 18.98
CA ALA A 125 -2.80 5.43 17.80
C ALA A 125 -2.92 6.90 18.17
N GLY A 126 -2.49 7.79 17.26
CA GLY A 126 -2.65 9.23 17.42
C GLY A 126 -1.72 9.87 18.45
N GLU A 127 -0.59 9.25 18.76
CA GLU A 127 0.45 9.86 19.58
C GLU A 127 1.28 10.83 18.73
N PHE A 128 1.45 12.05 19.22
CA PHE A 128 2.21 13.10 18.54
C PHE A 128 3.15 13.86 19.49
N GLY A 129 4.15 14.52 18.92
CA GLY A 129 5.00 15.47 19.65
C GLY A 129 6.04 14.83 20.59
N ARG A 130 6.46 13.57 20.35
CA ARG A 130 7.67 13.04 21.01
C ARG A 130 8.92 13.64 20.38
N GLU A 131 9.88 13.97 21.22
CA GLU A 131 11.23 14.36 20.81
C GLU A 131 12.03 13.13 20.30
N ALA A 132 13.16 13.40 19.65
CA ALA A 132 14.00 12.34 19.07
C ALA A 132 14.54 11.32 20.09
N ASP A 133 14.64 11.70 21.35
CA ASP A 133 15.05 10.84 22.46
C ASP A 133 13.87 10.05 23.09
N GLY A 134 12.65 10.22 22.56
CA GLY A 134 11.44 9.57 23.03
C GLY A 134 10.71 10.29 24.16
N THR A 135 11.21 11.44 24.65
CA THR A 135 10.54 12.22 25.70
C THR A 135 9.38 13.04 25.15
N PRO A 136 8.34 13.33 25.96
CA PRO A 136 7.29 14.26 25.56
C PRO A 136 7.81 15.67 25.30
N GLY A 137 7.61 16.20 24.11
CA GLY A 137 7.92 17.58 23.74
C GLY A 137 6.79 18.58 24.08
N PRO A 138 6.97 19.88 23.77
CA PRO A 138 5.97 20.91 24.09
C PRO A 138 4.60 20.71 23.44
N GLY A 139 4.53 19.98 22.34
CA GLY A 139 3.29 19.66 21.63
C GLY A 139 2.89 18.18 21.78
N TYR A 140 3.28 17.54 22.87
CA TYR A 140 2.98 16.13 23.09
C TYR A 140 1.49 15.91 23.33
N GLU A 141 0.92 15.02 22.53
CA GLU A 141 -0.43 14.50 22.69
C GLU A 141 -0.32 12.98 22.90
N PRO A 142 -0.86 12.45 24.01
CA PRO A 142 -0.85 11.01 24.25
C PRO A 142 -1.76 10.31 23.26
N GLY A 143 -1.31 9.15 22.76
CA GLY A 143 -2.12 8.29 21.94
C GLY A 143 -3.27 7.65 22.71
N MET A 144 -4.20 7.06 21.96
CA MET A 144 -5.29 6.26 22.50
C MET A 144 -5.10 4.79 22.16
N GLU A 145 -5.49 3.91 23.08
CA GLU A 145 -5.50 2.48 22.82
C GLU A 145 -6.76 2.11 22.01
N LEU A 146 -6.54 1.46 20.86
CA LEU A 146 -7.60 0.85 20.07
C LEU A 146 -7.47 -0.67 20.15
N HIS A 147 -8.49 -1.30 20.71
CA HIS A 147 -8.51 -2.74 20.89
C HIS A 147 -9.32 -3.42 19.78
N GLY A 148 -8.85 -4.57 19.31
CA GLY A 148 -9.51 -5.36 18.27
C GLY A 148 -9.40 -6.86 18.50
N LYS A 149 -10.35 -7.61 17.96
CA LYS A 149 -10.27 -9.09 17.93
C LYS A 149 -9.12 -9.55 17.03
N TYR A 150 -8.84 -8.78 15.97
CA TYR A 150 -7.76 -8.97 15.03
C TYR A 150 -7.07 -7.64 14.75
N VAL A 151 -5.76 -7.65 14.64
CA VAL A 151 -4.93 -6.52 14.25
C VAL A 151 -4.18 -6.91 12.98
N PHE A 152 -4.37 -6.14 11.92
CA PHE A 152 -3.68 -6.31 10.64
C PHE A 152 -2.60 -5.23 10.50
N LEU A 153 -1.34 -5.64 10.41
CA LEU A 153 -0.22 -4.75 10.19
C LEU A 153 0.05 -4.64 8.69
N SER A 154 -0.48 -3.60 8.07
CA SER A 154 -0.34 -3.32 6.63
C SER A 154 0.62 -2.16 6.35
N GLU A 155 1.68 -2.05 7.16
CA GLU A 155 2.63 -0.93 7.16
C GLU A 155 3.65 -0.97 6.01
N GLY A 156 3.51 -1.92 5.09
CA GLY A 156 4.44 -2.09 3.98
C GLY A 156 5.73 -2.83 4.36
N VAL A 157 6.70 -2.76 3.45
CA VAL A 157 7.91 -3.60 3.45
C VAL A 157 8.83 -3.38 4.66
N ARG A 158 8.75 -2.23 5.31
CA ARG A 158 9.56 -1.86 6.49
C ARG A 158 8.74 -1.26 7.62
N GLY A 159 7.56 -1.81 7.85
CA GLY A 159 6.67 -1.37 8.92
C GLY A 159 7.34 -1.37 10.30
N SER A 160 7.08 -0.35 11.09
CA SER A 160 7.72 -0.20 12.40
C SER A 160 7.24 -1.28 13.37
N LEU A 161 5.95 -1.40 13.56
CA LEU A 161 5.33 -2.41 14.44
C LEU A 161 5.48 -3.82 13.90
N ALA A 162 5.44 -3.98 12.58
CA ALA A 162 5.67 -5.28 11.94
C ALA A 162 7.06 -5.84 12.27
N LYS A 163 8.11 -5.00 12.34
CA LYS A 163 9.46 -5.42 12.75
C LYS A 163 9.49 -5.94 14.19
N GLU A 164 8.78 -5.29 15.10
CA GLU A 164 8.67 -5.70 16.49
C GLU A 164 8.02 -7.07 16.61
N VAL A 165 6.91 -7.28 15.88
CA VAL A 165 6.20 -8.56 15.84
C VAL A 165 7.08 -9.66 15.26
N ILE A 166 7.77 -9.39 14.15
CA ILE A 166 8.69 -10.33 13.51
C ILE A 166 9.80 -10.75 14.51
N ALA A 167 10.37 -9.79 15.22
CA ALA A 167 11.42 -10.05 16.19
C ALA A 167 10.89 -10.79 17.42
N LYS A 168 9.76 -10.34 17.99
CA LYS A 168 9.20 -10.92 19.22
C LYS A 168 8.80 -12.39 19.04
N TYR A 169 8.23 -12.74 17.90
CA TYR A 169 7.73 -14.10 17.64
C TYR A 169 8.65 -14.92 16.73
N ASP A 170 9.85 -14.41 16.44
CA ASP A 170 10.82 -15.05 15.54
C ASP A 170 10.22 -15.51 14.21
N LEU A 171 9.40 -14.66 13.59
CA LEU A 171 8.65 -15.01 12.38
C LEU A 171 9.53 -15.19 11.15
N SER A 172 10.78 -14.76 11.20
CA SER A 172 11.79 -14.96 10.14
C SER A 172 12.54 -16.29 10.25
N ALA A 173 12.39 -17.04 11.34
CA ALA A 173 13.06 -18.32 11.51
C ALA A 173 12.75 -19.30 10.37
N GLY A 174 13.78 -19.87 9.77
CA GLY A 174 13.64 -20.82 8.67
C GLY A 174 13.10 -20.22 7.37
N LYS A 175 13.03 -18.91 7.23
CA LYS A 175 12.65 -18.22 6.00
C LYS A 175 13.87 -17.74 5.23
N CYS A 176 13.70 -17.59 3.90
CA CYS A 176 14.73 -16.96 3.08
C CYS A 176 14.92 -15.48 3.52
N PRO A 177 16.14 -14.94 3.41
CA PRO A 177 16.38 -13.52 3.66
C PRO A 177 15.45 -12.66 2.80
N GLN A 178 14.87 -11.64 3.42
CA GLN A 178 14.01 -10.71 2.72
C GLN A 178 14.83 -9.90 1.69
N LYS A 179 14.32 -9.81 0.47
CA LYS A 179 14.88 -8.98 -0.59
C LYS A 179 14.06 -7.70 -0.70
N PHE A 180 14.76 -6.57 -0.83
CA PHE A 180 14.14 -5.25 -0.94
C PHE A 180 14.39 -4.70 -2.33
N GLY A 181 13.34 -4.26 -3.03
CA GLY A 181 13.45 -3.42 -4.21
C GLY A 181 13.59 -1.95 -3.80
N LEU A 182 14.49 -1.23 -4.44
CA LEU A 182 14.59 0.23 -4.32
C LEU A 182 13.93 0.86 -5.53
N GLY A 183 12.85 1.61 -5.32
CA GLY A 183 12.19 2.40 -6.35
C GLY A 183 12.53 3.87 -6.20
N MET A 184 12.85 4.52 -7.32
CA MET A 184 12.96 5.98 -7.42
C MET A 184 11.90 6.47 -8.40
N LYS A 185 11.27 7.60 -8.07
CA LYS A 185 10.26 8.23 -8.91
C LYS A 185 10.65 9.68 -9.17
N GLU A 186 10.59 10.05 -10.44
CA GLU A 186 10.76 11.42 -10.88
C GLU A 186 9.55 11.88 -11.69
N ILE A 187 9.18 13.13 -11.57
CA ILE A 187 8.17 13.78 -12.40
C ILE A 187 8.89 14.74 -13.33
N TRP A 188 8.72 14.52 -14.62
CA TRP A 188 9.33 15.35 -15.66
C TRP A 188 8.25 16.18 -16.34
N GLU A 189 8.45 17.48 -16.38
CA GLU A 189 7.67 18.36 -17.23
C GLU A 189 8.31 18.38 -18.63
N ILE A 190 7.52 18.02 -19.63
CA ILE A 190 7.96 18.02 -21.02
C ILE A 190 7.29 19.13 -21.81
N ASP A 191 8.00 19.67 -22.80
CA ASP A 191 7.46 20.65 -23.72
C ASP A 191 6.26 20.06 -24.46
N PRO A 192 5.04 20.65 -24.33
CA PRO A 192 3.83 20.14 -24.98
C PRO A 192 3.95 19.99 -26.50
N ALA A 193 4.83 20.76 -27.15
CA ALA A 193 5.08 20.64 -28.58
C ALA A 193 5.89 19.40 -28.99
N LYS A 194 6.46 18.68 -28.01
CA LYS A 194 7.26 17.46 -28.21
C LYS A 194 6.50 16.19 -27.79
N HIS A 195 5.26 16.32 -27.33
CA HIS A 195 4.45 15.22 -26.86
C HIS A 195 3.48 14.71 -27.93
#